data_ebfc0aa5e91bf2184ff32430ae4eac63
#
_entry.id   ebfc0aa5e91bf2184ff32430ae4eac63
#
_cell.length_a   1.000
_cell.length_b   1.000
_cell.length_c   1.000
_cell.angle_alpha   90.00
_cell.angle_beta   90.00
_cell.angle_gamma   90.00
#
_symmetry.space_group_name_H-M   'P 1'
#
loop_
_entity.id
_entity.type
_entity.pdbx_description
1 polymer ?
#
loop_
_entity_poly.entity_id
_entity_poly.type
_entity_poly.pdbx_seq_one_letter_code
_entity_poly.pdbx_strand_id
1 'polypeptide(L)'
;MSRLSCRVWLLGAVCFISGLVAPAQTQRSIEPGPNRGANEGEGPFARLIIRGATMIDGTGAPPVGPVDIVVENNRIVEVRSVGFAKSPIRDANRPKNATREIDATGMYVLPGFVDCHAHIGGVAQGTPAEYVYKLWMAHGVTTIREPGSFNGVDWVLRERERSAKNEIVAPRIFAYVSPGLGWDKGALRTPELAREYVRWAKEKGVDGFKIIGDGPIYDPEIMAAFLDEARRLNLGSTTHLAQMGVARMNVLQAARLGLRSMEHWYGLPEALFDNRTVQDYPLDYNYSDESHRFGQAGRLWKQAALPGSKKWNDVMDELLKLEFTLDPTFTIYEASRDLTRAMRAEWHDRYTLPSLWRFYQPSREAHGSYWFYWTTQDEIEWKNNYRLWMAFINEYKNRGGRVTTGSDSGFIYKLYGFDYIRELELLQEAGFHPLEVVRSATMYGAQLLHAPKGKPLEFGIIRPGLLADLIIVPENPLANLKVLYGTGAIRLNDQTNQVERVGGIKYTIKDGIVYDARKLLADVERMVDAAKKKQQGAGN
;
A
#
# COMPACT_ATOMS: atom_id res chain seq x y z
N MET A 1 20.81 -52.66 -26.55
CA MET A 1 21.93 -51.79 -26.08
C MET A 1 21.79 -50.45 -26.77
N SER A 2 21.17 -49.49 -26.15
CA SER A 2 21.16 -48.08 -26.59
C SER A 2 21.24 -47.20 -25.35
N ARG A 3 22.30 -46.43 -25.23
CA ARG A 3 22.57 -45.52 -24.10
C ARG A 3 21.66 -44.31 -24.19
N LEU A 4 20.78 -44.12 -23.22
CA LEU A 4 20.11 -42.84 -22.98
C LEU A 4 21.04 -41.96 -22.15
N SER A 5 21.48 -40.87 -22.73
CA SER A 5 22.20 -39.79 -22.01
C SER A 5 21.19 -38.90 -21.30
N CYS A 6 21.20 -38.94 -19.98
CA CYS A 6 20.43 -38.04 -19.13
C CYS A 6 21.14 -36.67 -19.13
N ARG A 7 20.60 -35.67 -19.83
CA ARG A 7 21.03 -34.26 -19.68
C ARG A 7 20.24 -33.66 -18.52
N VAL A 8 20.92 -33.47 -17.42
CA VAL A 8 20.42 -32.71 -16.27
C VAL A 8 20.46 -31.23 -16.65
N TRP A 9 19.31 -30.62 -16.80
CA TRP A 9 19.16 -29.16 -16.85
C TRP A 9 19.03 -28.65 -15.41
N LEU A 10 20.09 -28.04 -14.89
CA LEU A 10 20.02 -27.22 -13.69
C LEU A 10 19.45 -25.84 -14.09
N LEU A 11 18.16 -25.64 -13.92
CA LEU A 11 17.53 -24.32 -13.92
C LEU A 11 17.40 -23.89 -12.44
N GLY A 12 18.09 -22.79 -12.11
CA GLY A 12 18.15 -22.26 -10.76
C GLY A 12 16.80 -21.68 -10.32
N ALA A 13 16.17 -22.37 -9.42
CA ALA A 13 15.10 -21.80 -8.61
C ALA A 13 15.69 -20.76 -7.66
N VAL A 14 15.24 -19.51 -7.75
CA VAL A 14 15.53 -18.50 -6.72
C VAL A 14 14.63 -18.78 -5.52
N CYS A 15 15.01 -19.83 -4.78
CA CYS A 15 14.56 -20.01 -3.41
C CYS A 15 15.36 -19.05 -2.53
N PHE A 16 14.67 -18.27 -1.69
CA PHE A 16 15.31 -17.66 -0.53
C PHE A 16 15.79 -18.78 0.41
N ILE A 17 16.95 -19.32 0.13
CA ILE A 17 17.68 -20.22 1.03
C ILE A 17 18.66 -19.37 1.81
N SER A 18 18.44 -19.31 3.11
CA SER A 18 19.38 -18.80 4.10
C SER A 18 20.77 -19.44 3.93
N GLY A 19 21.77 -18.59 3.72
CA GLY A 19 23.13 -18.93 4.12
C GLY A 19 24.11 -19.46 3.09
N LEU A 20 24.20 -18.82 1.92
CA LEU A 20 25.46 -18.84 1.13
C LEU A 20 25.71 -17.43 0.63
N VAL A 21 26.84 -16.87 1.00
CA VAL A 21 27.36 -15.61 0.42
C VAL A 21 27.72 -15.92 -1.03
N ALA A 22 26.75 -15.74 -1.92
CA ALA A 22 27.03 -15.64 -3.34
C ALA A 22 27.68 -14.26 -3.59
N PRO A 23 28.67 -14.16 -4.53
CA PRO A 23 29.21 -12.85 -4.93
C PRO A 23 28.03 -11.98 -5.37
N ALA A 24 28.11 -10.67 -5.08
CA ALA A 24 27.08 -9.69 -5.34
C ALA A 24 26.54 -9.84 -6.78
N GLN A 25 25.48 -10.61 -6.94
CA GLN A 25 24.70 -10.57 -8.16
C GLN A 25 24.15 -9.15 -8.26
N THR A 26 24.50 -8.46 -9.34
CA THR A 26 23.87 -7.16 -9.67
C THR A 26 22.37 -7.36 -9.63
N GLN A 27 21.73 -6.87 -8.57
CA GLN A 27 20.31 -6.95 -8.40
C GLN A 27 19.67 -6.28 -9.62
N ARG A 28 18.96 -7.05 -10.45
CA ARG A 28 18.28 -6.50 -11.61
C ARG A 28 17.14 -5.62 -11.10
N SER A 29 17.20 -4.34 -11.42
CA SER A 29 16.12 -3.38 -11.16
C SER A 29 15.30 -3.18 -12.44
N ILE A 30 14.07 -2.71 -12.26
CA ILE A 30 13.25 -2.24 -13.38
C ILE A 30 13.78 -0.90 -13.93
N GLU A 31 13.32 -0.53 -15.12
CA GLU A 31 13.60 0.79 -15.68
C GLU A 31 13.04 1.88 -14.76
N PRO A 32 13.83 2.92 -14.44
CA PRO A 32 13.35 4.05 -13.64
C PRO A 32 12.24 4.81 -14.37
N GLY A 33 11.42 5.53 -13.62
CA GLY A 33 10.38 6.37 -14.20
C GLY A 33 10.97 7.37 -15.20
N PRO A 34 10.35 7.61 -16.36
CA PRO A 34 10.81 8.64 -17.31
C PRO A 34 10.67 10.04 -16.69
N ASN A 35 11.42 11.00 -17.21
CA ASN A 35 11.22 12.39 -16.84
C ASN A 35 9.81 12.84 -17.23
N ARG A 36 9.17 13.61 -16.35
CA ARG A 36 7.84 14.18 -16.57
C ARG A 36 7.85 15.08 -17.81
N GLY A 37 6.98 14.75 -18.76
CA GLY A 37 6.80 15.54 -19.97
C GLY A 37 6.07 16.87 -19.69
N ALA A 38 6.22 17.83 -20.60
CA ALA A 38 5.60 19.14 -20.48
C ALA A 38 4.06 19.11 -20.36
N ASN A 39 3.43 18.08 -20.90
CA ASN A 39 1.97 17.88 -20.87
C ASN A 39 1.50 16.91 -19.76
N GLU A 40 2.39 16.46 -18.90
CA GLU A 40 2.10 15.58 -17.79
C GLU A 40 1.99 16.37 -16.48
N GLY A 41 0.77 16.79 -16.18
CA GLY A 41 0.48 17.68 -15.05
C GLY A 41 0.67 19.16 -15.36
N GLU A 42 -0.11 20.01 -14.70
CA GLU A 42 -0.10 21.47 -14.84
C GLU A 42 0.36 22.10 -13.52
N GLY A 43 1.25 23.07 -13.59
CA GLY A 43 1.77 23.79 -12.41
C GLY A 43 3.14 23.27 -11.93
N PRO A 44 3.58 23.58 -10.67
CA PRO A 44 2.78 24.28 -9.67
C PRO A 44 2.47 25.73 -10.09
N PHE A 45 1.32 26.24 -9.65
CA PHE A 45 0.87 27.59 -9.98
C PHE A 45 1.26 28.57 -8.89
N ALA A 46 1.55 29.83 -9.24
CA ALA A 46 1.76 30.88 -8.26
C ALA A 46 0.55 30.99 -7.31
N ARG A 47 -0.68 30.85 -7.86
CA ARG A 47 -1.91 30.81 -7.05
C ARG A 47 -3.00 29.99 -7.76
N LEU A 48 -3.25 28.80 -7.28
CA LEU A 48 -4.36 27.95 -7.69
C LEU A 48 -5.52 28.14 -6.71
N ILE A 49 -6.75 28.29 -7.22
CA ILE A 49 -7.96 28.32 -6.39
C ILE A 49 -8.90 27.21 -6.84
N ILE A 50 -9.23 26.30 -5.91
CA ILE A 50 -10.25 25.26 -6.09
C ILE A 50 -11.56 25.84 -5.53
N ARG A 51 -12.57 25.97 -6.39
CA ARG A 51 -13.78 26.73 -6.15
C ARG A 51 -14.97 25.87 -5.73
N GLY A 52 -15.63 26.24 -4.63
CA GLY A 52 -16.97 25.78 -4.29
C GLY A 52 -17.11 24.31 -3.90
N ALA A 53 -16.04 23.66 -3.52
CA ALA A 53 -16.03 22.23 -3.19
C ALA A 53 -16.71 21.90 -1.85
N THR A 54 -17.14 20.66 -1.69
CA THR A 54 -17.35 20.04 -0.38
C THR A 54 -16.05 19.39 0.08
N MET A 55 -15.47 19.87 1.17
CA MET A 55 -14.20 19.38 1.73
C MET A 55 -14.42 18.26 2.72
N ILE A 56 -13.70 17.17 2.56
CA ILE A 56 -13.51 16.08 3.53
C ILE A 56 -12.06 16.18 3.97
N ASP A 57 -11.79 16.73 5.16
CA ASP A 57 -10.47 17.21 5.54
C ASP A 57 -9.43 16.13 5.91
N GLY A 58 -9.85 14.85 6.00
CA GLY A 58 -9.00 13.72 6.36
C GLY A 58 -8.88 13.43 7.85
N THR A 59 -9.46 14.28 8.73
CA THR A 59 -9.38 14.08 10.18
C THR A 59 -10.43 13.10 10.72
N GLY A 60 -11.45 12.80 9.93
CA GLY A 60 -12.65 12.09 10.35
C GLY A 60 -13.79 13.03 10.75
N ALA A 61 -13.57 14.35 10.66
CA ALA A 61 -14.62 15.35 10.86
C ALA A 61 -15.67 15.31 9.73
N PRO A 62 -16.90 15.74 9.99
CA PRO A 62 -17.95 15.85 8.97
C PRO A 62 -17.52 16.76 7.81
N PRO A 63 -17.97 16.48 6.57
CA PRO A 63 -17.68 17.33 5.42
C PRO A 63 -18.18 18.76 5.58
N VAL A 64 -17.42 19.72 5.06
CA VAL A 64 -17.75 21.14 5.08
C VAL A 64 -17.75 21.70 3.67
N GLY A 65 -18.80 22.44 3.30
CA GLY A 65 -18.92 23.09 1.99
C GLY A 65 -20.12 24.03 1.86
N PRO A 66 -20.13 24.93 0.85
CA PRO A 66 -19.07 25.12 -0.13
C PRO A 66 -17.86 25.87 0.44
N VAL A 67 -16.65 25.41 0.07
CA VAL A 67 -15.39 26.06 0.41
C VAL A 67 -14.57 26.36 -0.84
N ASP A 68 -13.78 27.45 -0.77
CA ASP A 68 -12.70 27.71 -1.71
C ASP A 68 -11.36 27.35 -1.02
N ILE A 69 -10.51 26.58 -1.71
CA ILE A 69 -9.17 26.20 -1.22
C ILE A 69 -8.14 26.93 -2.09
N VAL A 70 -7.26 27.68 -1.43
CA VAL A 70 -6.19 28.44 -2.10
C VAL A 70 -4.86 27.72 -1.87
N VAL A 71 -4.18 27.47 -2.96
CA VAL A 71 -2.84 26.86 -3.00
C VAL A 71 -1.88 27.86 -3.63
N GLU A 72 -0.76 28.15 -2.97
CA GLU A 72 0.34 28.91 -3.54
C GLU A 72 1.57 28.02 -3.67
N ASN A 73 2.06 27.91 -4.89
CA ASN A 73 3.10 26.95 -5.25
C ASN A 73 2.70 25.52 -4.85
N ASN A 74 3.27 24.99 -3.78
CA ASN A 74 3.01 23.62 -3.32
C ASN A 74 2.27 23.55 -1.96
N ARG A 75 1.79 24.69 -1.40
CA ARG A 75 1.15 24.71 -0.08
C ARG A 75 -0.26 25.27 -0.11
N ILE A 76 -1.12 24.68 0.70
CA ILE A 76 -2.42 25.24 1.03
C ILE A 76 -2.17 26.48 1.88
N VAL A 77 -2.65 27.64 1.46
CA VAL A 77 -2.50 28.89 2.21
C VAL A 77 -3.80 29.34 2.86
N GLU A 78 -4.93 28.94 2.28
CA GLU A 78 -6.25 29.32 2.81
C GLU A 78 -7.29 28.25 2.51
N VAL A 79 -8.21 28.03 3.46
CA VAL A 79 -9.47 27.31 3.29
C VAL A 79 -10.57 28.23 3.77
N ARG A 80 -11.45 28.66 2.86
CA ARG A 80 -12.49 29.65 3.15
C ARG A 80 -13.87 29.09 2.89
N SER A 81 -14.76 29.14 3.88
CA SER A 81 -16.19 28.94 3.65
C SER A 81 -16.74 30.13 2.86
N VAL A 82 -17.41 29.86 1.75
CA VAL A 82 -17.88 30.91 0.82
C VAL A 82 -19.40 31.00 0.76
N GLY A 83 -20.10 30.20 1.55
CA GLY A 83 -21.55 30.21 1.60
C GLY A 83 -22.10 29.06 2.44
N PHE A 84 -23.38 28.79 2.24
CA PHE A 84 -24.09 27.66 2.84
C PHE A 84 -24.58 26.72 1.76
N ALA A 85 -24.68 25.43 2.06
CA ALA A 85 -25.24 24.44 1.15
C ALA A 85 -26.63 24.89 0.67
N LYS A 86 -26.86 24.76 -0.65
CA LYS A 86 -28.12 25.15 -1.32
C LYS A 86 -28.43 26.66 -1.33
N SER A 87 -27.48 27.50 -0.95
CA SER A 87 -27.61 28.96 -1.03
C SER A 87 -26.64 29.51 -2.08
N PRO A 88 -26.98 30.62 -2.79
CA PRO A 88 -26.06 31.25 -3.73
C PRO A 88 -24.77 31.68 -3.03
N ILE A 89 -23.64 31.41 -3.66
CA ILE A 89 -22.32 31.83 -3.18
C ILE A 89 -22.15 33.32 -3.48
N ARG A 90 -21.71 34.09 -2.49
CA ARG A 90 -21.46 35.54 -2.65
C ARG A 90 -20.02 35.76 -3.12
N ASP A 91 -19.83 36.26 -4.33
CA ASP A 91 -18.50 36.51 -4.94
C ASP A 91 -17.63 37.47 -4.15
N ALA A 92 -18.23 38.44 -3.42
CA ALA A 92 -17.52 39.38 -2.59
C ALA A 92 -16.63 38.72 -1.51
N ASN A 93 -16.99 37.53 -1.04
CA ASN A 93 -16.29 36.83 0.02
C ASN A 93 -15.28 35.79 -0.51
N ARG A 94 -15.17 35.65 -1.82
CA ARG A 94 -14.29 34.63 -2.42
C ARG A 94 -12.84 35.12 -2.53
N PRO A 95 -11.84 34.24 -2.35
CA PRO A 95 -10.45 34.55 -2.66
C PRO A 95 -10.30 35.00 -4.12
N LYS A 96 -9.38 35.96 -4.38
CA LYS A 96 -9.16 36.55 -5.70
C LYS A 96 -7.74 36.33 -6.20
N ASN A 97 -7.45 36.80 -7.40
CA ASN A 97 -6.13 36.81 -8.02
C ASN A 97 -5.54 35.42 -8.29
N ALA A 98 -6.39 34.49 -8.74
CA ALA A 98 -5.93 33.17 -9.19
C ALA A 98 -5.13 33.29 -10.49
N THR A 99 -4.01 32.57 -10.58
CA THR A 99 -3.34 32.27 -11.85
C THR A 99 -3.98 31.06 -12.54
N ARG A 100 -4.63 30.20 -11.77
CA ARG A 100 -5.41 29.05 -12.25
C ARG A 100 -6.61 28.84 -11.33
N GLU A 101 -7.77 28.54 -11.90
CA GLU A 101 -8.96 28.15 -11.17
C GLU A 101 -9.43 26.75 -11.58
N ILE A 102 -9.90 25.99 -10.62
CA ILE A 102 -10.60 24.71 -10.84
C ILE A 102 -12.00 24.88 -10.25
N ASP A 103 -13.01 24.83 -11.10
CA ASP A 103 -14.39 24.74 -10.63
C ASP A 103 -14.65 23.33 -10.10
N ALA A 104 -14.86 23.23 -8.78
CA ALA A 104 -15.21 22.03 -8.04
C ALA A 104 -16.61 22.16 -7.40
N THR A 105 -17.46 23.06 -7.90
CA THR A 105 -18.83 23.23 -7.44
C THR A 105 -19.58 21.91 -7.59
N GLY A 106 -20.15 21.43 -6.47
CA GLY A 106 -20.83 20.12 -6.40
C GLY A 106 -19.89 18.91 -6.33
N MET A 107 -18.57 19.12 -6.37
CA MET A 107 -17.58 18.05 -6.23
C MET A 107 -17.03 17.98 -4.80
N TYR A 108 -16.28 16.92 -4.53
CA TYR A 108 -15.65 16.67 -3.23
C TYR A 108 -14.14 16.79 -3.36
N VAL A 109 -13.52 17.38 -2.32
CA VAL A 109 -12.07 17.47 -2.21
C VAL A 109 -11.62 16.74 -0.94
N LEU A 110 -10.66 15.82 -1.09
CA LEU A 110 -10.04 15.05 -0.02
C LEU A 110 -8.52 15.29 -0.03
N PRO A 111 -7.80 14.98 1.08
CA PRO A 111 -6.35 14.86 1.02
C PRO A 111 -5.94 13.74 0.06
N GLY A 112 -4.76 13.86 -0.55
CA GLY A 112 -4.14 12.78 -1.29
C GLY A 112 -3.95 11.54 -0.41
N PHE A 113 -4.18 10.37 -0.99
CA PHE A 113 -4.06 9.09 -0.29
C PHE A 113 -2.61 8.72 -0.01
N VAL A 114 -2.43 7.95 1.08
CA VAL A 114 -1.14 7.40 1.52
C VAL A 114 -1.23 5.88 1.48
N ASP A 115 -0.57 5.23 0.53
CA ASP A 115 -0.44 3.77 0.48
C ASP A 115 0.79 3.36 1.31
N CYS A 116 0.53 2.78 2.49
CA CYS A 116 1.58 2.40 3.43
C CYS A 116 2.24 1.05 3.13
N HIS A 117 1.80 0.36 2.06
CA HIS A 117 2.41 -0.88 1.59
C HIS A 117 2.36 -0.95 0.05
N ALA A 118 3.32 -0.34 -0.60
CA ALA A 118 3.31 -0.08 -2.03
C ALA A 118 4.64 -0.46 -2.69
N HIS A 119 4.71 -1.62 -3.33
CA HIS A 119 5.89 -2.08 -4.08
C HIS A 119 5.96 -1.43 -5.46
N ILE A 120 7.09 -0.78 -5.77
CA ILE A 120 7.29 -0.10 -7.06
C ILE A 120 7.67 -1.14 -8.13
N GLY A 121 6.68 -1.91 -8.58
CA GLY A 121 6.85 -2.90 -9.64
C GLY A 121 7.92 -3.95 -9.33
N GLY A 122 8.32 -4.69 -10.36
CA GLY A 122 9.35 -5.70 -10.22
C GLY A 122 9.74 -6.33 -11.55
N VAL A 123 10.97 -6.84 -11.62
CA VAL A 123 11.47 -7.55 -12.80
C VAL A 123 10.66 -8.82 -13.07
N ALA A 124 10.30 -9.54 -12.01
CA ALA A 124 9.51 -10.77 -12.13
C ALA A 124 8.09 -10.50 -12.68
N GLN A 125 7.47 -9.41 -12.26
CA GLN A 125 6.17 -8.95 -12.76
C GLN A 125 6.25 -8.34 -14.17
N GLY A 126 7.44 -7.92 -14.59
CA GLY A 126 7.64 -7.20 -15.84
C GLY A 126 6.89 -5.86 -15.88
N THR A 127 6.84 -5.16 -14.75
CA THR A 127 6.12 -3.89 -14.59
C THR A 127 7.13 -2.74 -14.49
N PRO A 128 7.16 -1.80 -15.47
CA PRO A 128 8.02 -0.62 -15.39
C PRO A 128 7.50 0.39 -14.35
N ALA A 129 8.38 1.21 -13.80
CA ALA A 129 8.03 2.20 -12.78
C ALA A 129 6.97 3.20 -13.25
N GLU A 130 7.05 3.70 -14.48
CA GLU A 130 6.08 4.62 -15.07
C GLU A 130 4.64 4.09 -15.00
N TYR A 131 4.45 2.82 -15.38
CA TYR A 131 3.15 2.16 -15.35
C TYR A 131 2.56 2.14 -13.93
N VAL A 132 3.37 1.75 -12.96
CA VAL A 132 2.98 1.66 -11.55
C VAL A 132 2.63 3.05 -10.98
N TYR A 133 3.49 4.03 -11.23
CA TYR A 133 3.29 5.41 -10.76
C TYR A 133 2.01 6.05 -11.32
N LYS A 134 1.78 5.92 -12.63
CA LYS A 134 0.59 6.48 -13.28
C LYS A 134 -0.70 5.83 -12.75
N LEU A 135 -0.69 4.53 -12.46
CA LEU A 135 -1.83 3.85 -11.86
C LEU A 135 -2.12 4.37 -10.43
N TRP A 136 -1.11 4.55 -9.59
CA TRP A 136 -1.32 5.14 -8.27
C TRP A 136 -1.84 6.58 -8.36
N MET A 137 -1.19 7.42 -9.15
CA MET A 137 -1.59 8.81 -9.32
C MET A 137 -3.00 8.95 -9.90
N ALA A 138 -3.42 8.05 -10.80
CA ALA A 138 -4.78 8.03 -11.34
C ALA A 138 -5.85 7.65 -10.30
N HIS A 139 -5.44 7.02 -9.18
CA HIS A 139 -6.31 6.64 -8.08
C HIS A 139 -6.08 7.50 -6.81
N GLY A 140 -5.48 8.67 -6.97
CA GLY A 140 -5.34 9.65 -5.88
C GLY A 140 -4.26 9.33 -4.85
N VAL A 141 -3.43 8.32 -5.06
CA VAL A 141 -2.31 8.02 -4.19
C VAL A 141 -1.18 9.02 -4.45
N THR A 142 -0.95 9.94 -3.52
CA THR A 142 0.08 10.98 -3.62
C THR A 142 1.33 10.69 -2.81
N THR A 143 1.25 9.71 -1.91
CA THR A 143 2.38 9.28 -1.07
C THR A 143 2.35 7.76 -0.91
N ILE A 144 3.53 7.14 -0.98
CA ILE A 144 3.71 5.71 -0.74
C ILE A 144 4.83 5.45 0.27
N ARG A 145 4.70 4.37 1.04
CA ARG A 145 5.80 3.71 1.70
C ARG A 145 6.17 2.49 0.85
N GLU A 146 7.40 2.49 0.31
CA GLU A 146 7.97 1.35 -0.42
C GLU A 146 8.61 0.38 0.57
N PRO A 147 7.99 -0.76 0.91
CA PRO A 147 8.46 -1.66 1.94
C PRO A 147 9.34 -2.76 1.35
N GLY A 148 10.63 -2.73 1.63
CA GLY A 148 11.58 -3.76 1.23
C GLY A 148 12.56 -3.35 0.15
N SER A 149 12.17 -2.43 -0.74
CA SER A 149 13.02 -1.87 -1.80
C SER A 149 13.63 -2.93 -2.74
N PHE A 150 12.77 -3.79 -3.28
CA PHE A 150 13.19 -4.94 -4.11
C PHE A 150 13.98 -4.56 -5.37
N ASN A 151 13.87 -3.33 -5.84
CA ASN A 151 14.67 -2.80 -6.94
C ASN A 151 16.06 -2.30 -6.50
N GLY A 152 16.40 -2.41 -5.21
CA GLY A 152 17.66 -1.99 -4.62
C GLY A 152 17.64 -0.63 -3.95
N VAL A 153 18.50 -0.46 -2.94
CA VAL A 153 18.55 0.73 -2.09
C VAL A 153 18.83 2.00 -2.91
N ASP A 154 19.88 2.00 -3.70
CA ASP A 154 20.27 3.17 -4.49
C ASP A 154 19.25 3.52 -5.58
N TRP A 155 18.53 2.51 -6.10
CA TRP A 155 17.46 2.71 -7.08
C TRP A 155 16.28 3.45 -6.44
N VAL A 156 15.76 2.96 -5.30
CA VAL A 156 14.58 3.57 -4.64
C VAL A 156 14.90 4.96 -4.11
N LEU A 157 16.11 5.19 -3.60
CA LEU A 157 16.52 6.51 -3.13
C LEU A 157 16.60 7.53 -4.26
N ARG A 158 17.09 7.12 -5.44
CA ARG A 158 17.10 7.96 -6.64
C ARG A 158 15.67 8.29 -7.12
N GLU A 159 14.77 7.32 -7.19
CA GLU A 159 13.37 7.57 -7.56
C GLU A 159 12.65 8.46 -6.54
N ARG A 160 12.92 8.28 -5.24
CA ARG A 160 12.43 9.16 -4.19
C ARG A 160 12.86 10.62 -4.40
N GLU A 161 14.14 10.85 -4.70
CA GLU A 161 14.66 12.20 -4.98
C GLU A 161 14.01 12.82 -6.21
N ARG A 162 13.89 12.05 -7.29
CA ARG A 162 13.25 12.51 -8.54
C ARG A 162 11.77 12.82 -8.32
N SER A 163 11.06 11.98 -7.56
CA SER A 163 9.67 12.25 -7.19
C SER A 163 9.55 13.50 -6.30
N ALA A 164 10.44 13.70 -5.32
CA ALA A 164 10.42 14.88 -4.44
C ALA A 164 10.68 16.19 -5.20
N LYS A 165 11.45 16.13 -6.28
CA LYS A 165 11.71 17.28 -7.19
C LYS A 165 10.65 17.41 -8.29
N ASN A 166 9.65 16.52 -8.31
CA ASN A 166 8.64 16.45 -9.37
C ASN A 166 9.22 16.28 -10.78
N GLU A 167 10.38 15.63 -10.89
CA GLU A 167 11.03 15.30 -12.16
C GLU A 167 10.35 14.13 -12.87
N ILE A 168 9.56 13.35 -12.15
CA ILE A 168 8.79 12.20 -12.64
C ILE A 168 7.32 12.30 -12.20
N VAL A 169 6.42 11.65 -12.93
CA VAL A 169 5.02 11.49 -12.52
C VAL A 169 4.94 10.32 -11.53
N ALA A 170 5.06 10.62 -10.25
CA ALA A 170 5.07 9.59 -9.21
C ALA A 170 4.53 10.12 -7.87
N PRO A 171 3.96 9.25 -7.01
CA PRO A 171 3.71 9.60 -5.61
C PRO A 171 5.02 9.98 -4.89
N ARG A 172 4.92 10.69 -3.78
CA ARG A 172 6.04 10.88 -2.84
C ARG A 172 6.41 9.53 -2.24
N ILE A 173 7.71 9.20 -2.22
CA ILE A 173 8.22 7.89 -1.81
C ILE A 173 8.89 7.98 -0.45
N PHE A 174 8.51 7.09 0.48
CA PHE A 174 9.23 6.80 1.70
C PHE A 174 9.91 5.43 1.54
N ALA A 175 11.23 5.41 1.54
CA ALA A 175 12.04 4.22 1.27
C ALA A 175 12.29 3.43 2.56
N TYR A 176 11.61 2.29 2.71
CA TYR A 176 11.83 1.33 3.79
C TYR A 176 12.55 0.11 3.23
N VAL A 177 13.76 -0.15 3.69
CA VAL A 177 14.62 -1.20 3.15
C VAL A 177 14.61 -2.45 4.01
N SER A 178 14.82 -3.61 3.40
CA SER A 178 14.97 -4.86 4.15
C SER A 178 16.31 -4.89 4.89
N PRO A 179 16.36 -5.43 6.12
CA PRO A 179 17.59 -5.60 6.87
C PRO A 179 18.65 -6.40 6.08
N GLY A 180 19.85 -5.83 5.94
CA GLY A 180 20.93 -6.42 5.18
C GLY A 180 20.92 -6.12 3.67
N LEU A 181 19.89 -5.51 3.13
CA LEU A 181 19.83 -5.15 1.70
C LEU A 181 20.89 -4.10 1.36
N GLY A 182 21.67 -4.35 0.31
CA GLY A 182 22.76 -3.47 -0.16
C GLY A 182 23.98 -3.43 0.76
N TRP A 183 24.05 -4.26 1.78
CA TRP A 183 25.10 -4.38 2.77
C TRP A 183 26.15 -5.41 2.37
N ASP A 184 27.43 -5.05 2.46
CA ASP A 184 28.57 -5.87 2.01
C ASP A 184 29.22 -6.70 3.14
N LYS A 185 28.85 -6.45 4.42
CA LYS A 185 29.42 -7.16 5.57
C LYS A 185 28.66 -8.43 5.98
N GLY A 186 27.76 -8.90 5.11
CA GLY A 186 27.04 -10.15 5.31
C GLY A 186 25.78 -10.05 6.20
N ALA A 187 25.32 -11.18 6.72
CA ALA A 187 24.09 -11.26 7.51
C ALA A 187 24.25 -10.62 8.90
N LEU A 188 23.18 -10.02 9.39
CA LEU A 188 23.13 -9.33 10.69
C LEU A 188 23.06 -10.34 11.84
N ARG A 189 24.17 -11.02 12.14
CA ARG A 189 24.22 -12.15 13.07
C ARG A 189 24.50 -11.76 14.52
N THR A 190 24.81 -10.50 14.79
CA THR A 190 25.05 -10.00 16.15
C THR A 190 24.38 -8.64 16.35
N PRO A 191 24.11 -8.26 17.61
CA PRO A 191 23.60 -6.93 17.97
C PRO A 191 24.45 -5.78 17.41
N GLU A 192 25.78 -5.92 17.39
CA GLU A 192 26.72 -4.90 16.89
C GLU A 192 26.57 -4.71 15.40
N LEU A 193 26.54 -5.80 14.61
CA LEU A 193 26.31 -5.75 13.17
C LEU A 193 24.93 -5.16 12.83
N ALA A 194 23.91 -5.48 13.63
CA ALA A 194 22.59 -4.91 13.47
C ALA A 194 22.60 -3.38 13.64
N ARG A 195 23.25 -2.86 14.69
CA ARG A 195 23.40 -1.41 14.91
C ARG A 195 24.25 -0.76 13.81
N GLU A 196 25.32 -1.41 13.38
CA GLU A 196 26.19 -0.90 12.33
C GLU A 196 25.44 -0.78 10.99
N TYR A 197 24.66 -1.79 10.62
CA TYR A 197 23.79 -1.73 9.44
C TYR A 197 22.80 -0.57 9.51
N VAL A 198 22.15 -0.36 10.65
CA VAL A 198 21.19 0.73 10.83
C VAL A 198 21.86 2.10 10.63
N ARG A 199 23.09 2.29 11.15
CA ARG A 199 23.87 3.52 10.92
C ARG A 199 24.21 3.71 9.44
N TRP A 200 24.71 2.66 8.78
CA TRP A 200 24.99 2.68 7.35
C TRP A 200 23.74 3.05 6.52
N ALA A 201 22.60 2.44 6.82
CA ALA A 201 21.35 2.72 6.13
C ALA A 201 20.89 4.18 6.36
N LYS A 202 21.11 4.72 7.56
CA LYS A 202 20.86 6.13 7.88
C LYS A 202 21.74 7.06 7.04
N GLU A 203 23.03 6.75 6.89
CA GLU A 203 23.97 7.51 6.05
C GLU A 203 23.57 7.46 4.58
N LYS A 204 23.06 6.33 4.08
CA LYS A 204 22.46 6.20 2.77
C LYS A 204 21.20 7.07 2.59
N GLY A 205 20.52 7.41 3.68
CA GLY A 205 19.35 8.29 3.68
C GLY A 205 18.02 7.56 3.61
N VAL A 206 17.92 6.28 3.98
CA VAL A 206 16.63 5.57 4.04
C VAL A 206 15.69 6.17 5.09
N ASP A 207 14.39 5.95 4.93
CA ASP A 207 13.36 6.47 5.85
C ASP A 207 13.02 5.47 6.96
N GLY A 208 13.29 4.18 6.74
CA GLY A 208 12.99 3.13 7.71
C GLY A 208 13.31 1.72 7.20
N PHE A 209 12.78 0.74 7.91
CA PHE A 209 13.04 -0.68 7.67
C PHE A 209 11.77 -1.50 7.57
N LYS A 210 11.76 -2.43 6.63
CA LYS A 210 10.79 -3.50 6.49
C LYS A 210 11.45 -4.82 6.86
N ILE A 211 11.11 -5.35 8.01
CA ILE A 211 11.59 -6.66 8.47
C ILE A 211 10.75 -7.76 7.81
N ILE A 212 11.37 -8.62 7.03
CA ILE A 212 10.74 -9.72 6.28
C ILE A 212 11.54 -11.00 6.54
N GLY A 213 10.83 -12.12 6.56
CA GLY A 213 11.45 -13.45 6.62
C GLY A 213 11.71 -13.93 8.04
N ASP A 214 12.71 -14.81 8.18
CA ASP A 214 13.03 -15.54 9.40
C ASP A 214 14.52 -15.55 9.74
N GLY A 215 15.29 -14.70 9.11
CA GLY A 215 16.75 -14.61 9.25
C GLY A 215 17.21 -14.26 10.68
N PRO A 216 18.52 -14.02 10.88
CA PRO A 216 19.09 -13.72 12.19
C PRO A 216 18.44 -12.55 12.92
N ILE A 217 17.82 -11.63 12.18
CA ILE A 217 17.08 -10.48 12.75
C ILE A 217 15.92 -10.90 13.67
N TYR A 218 15.44 -12.15 13.58
CA TYR A 218 14.40 -12.69 14.46
C TYR A 218 14.92 -13.21 15.81
N ASP A 219 16.22 -13.14 16.04
CA ASP A 219 16.75 -13.28 17.39
C ASP A 219 16.35 -12.04 18.21
N PRO A 220 15.77 -12.22 19.42
CA PRO A 220 15.29 -11.09 20.23
C PRO A 220 16.36 -10.06 20.59
N GLU A 221 17.61 -10.47 20.84
CA GLU A 221 18.70 -9.53 21.16
C GLU A 221 19.12 -8.73 19.93
N ILE A 222 19.20 -9.36 18.77
CA ILE A 222 19.52 -8.71 17.49
C ILE A 222 18.39 -7.75 17.11
N MET A 223 17.13 -8.19 17.21
CA MET A 223 15.96 -7.35 16.93
C MET A 223 15.93 -6.14 17.86
N ALA A 224 16.14 -6.33 19.15
CA ALA A 224 16.16 -5.25 20.13
C ALA A 224 17.24 -4.21 19.80
N ALA A 225 18.45 -4.66 19.47
CA ALA A 225 19.56 -3.77 19.10
C ALA A 225 19.27 -3.00 17.80
N PHE A 226 18.70 -3.68 16.81
CA PHE A 226 18.30 -3.10 15.53
C PHE A 226 17.24 -2.01 15.71
N LEU A 227 16.15 -2.32 16.41
CA LEU A 227 15.02 -1.40 16.62
C LEU A 227 15.39 -0.23 17.55
N ASP A 228 16.23 -0.46 18.57
CA ASP A 228 16.75 0.60 19.42
C ASP A 228 17.58 1.62 18.62
N GLU A 229 18.51 1.15 17.78
CA GLU A 229 19.34 2.02 16.94
C GLU A 229 18.47 2.75 15.89
N ALA A 230 17.50 2.06 15.27
CA ALA A 230 16.58 2.67 14.32
C ALA A 230 15.79 3.82 14.97
N ARG A 231 15.29 3.60 16.18
CA ARG A 231 14.59 4.64 16.96
C ARG A 231 15.50 5.83 17.29
N ARG A 232 16.74 5.57 17.75
CA ARG A 232 17.73 6.63 18.08
C ARG A 232 18.07 7.50 16.88
N LEU A 233 18.04 6.92 15.68
CA LEU A 233 18.32 7.62 14.42
C LEU A 233 17.08 8.15 13.71
N ASN A 234 15.91 8.11 14.36
CA ASN A 234 14.63 8.58 13.80
C ASN A 234 14.23 7.87 12.51
N LEU A 235 14.43 6.55 12.45
CA LEU A 235 14.03 5.68 11.35
C LEU A 235 12.79 4.89 11.74
N GLY A 236 11.86 4.73 10.79
CA GLY A 236 10.67 3.93 10.97
C GLY A 236 10.96 2.43 10.95
N SER A 237 10.03 1.63 11.47
CA SER A 237 10.12 0.17 11.39
C SER A 237 8.75 -0.45 11.18
N THR A 238 8.70 -1.45 10.33
CA THR A 238 7.52 -2.26 10.06
C THR A 238 7.92 -3.70 9.78
N THR A 239 6.98 -4.62 9.83
CA THR A 239 7.24 -6.05 9.63
C THR A 239 6.16 -6.76 8.84
N HIS A 240 6.59 -7.78 8.11
CA HIS A 240 5.82 -8.93 7.67
C HIS A 240 6.46 -10.15 8.32
N LEU A 241 5.93 -10.60 9.46
CA LEU A 241 6.47 -11.78 10.12
C LEU A 241 6.19 -13.02 9.26
N ALA A 242 7.22 -13.81 8.96
CA ALA A 242 7.02 -15.08 8.29
C ALA A 242 6.54 -16.15 9.29
N GLN A 243 5.71 -17.08 8.85
CA GLN A 243 5.20 -18.17 9.71
C GLN A 243 6.30 -18.96 10.42
N MET A 244 7.47 -19.08 9.81
CA MET A 244 8.65 -19.70 10.44
C MET A 244 9.22 -18.87 11.59
N GLY A 245 9.18 -17.54 11.46
CA GLY A 245 9.74 -16.63 12.45
C GLY A 245 8.89 -16.49 13.71
N VAL A 246 7.56 -16.60 13.60
CA VAL A 246 6.63 -16.37 14.72
C VAL A 246 6.73 -17.42 15.83
N ALA A 247 7.32 -18.58 15.56
CA ALA A 247 7.66 -19.55 16.60
C ALA A 247 8.73 -19.03 17.58
N ARG A 248 9.57 -18.10 17.15
CA ARG A 248 10.58 -17.42 17.98
C ARG A 248 10.05 -16.13 18.58
N MET A 249 9.28 -15.36 17.79
CA MET A 249 8.80 -14.04 18.19
C MET A 249 7.52 -13.70 17.44
N ASN A 250 6.41 -13.57 18.15
CA ASN A 250 5.17 -13.05 17.60
C ASN A 250 5.18 -11.51 17.58
N VAL A 251 4.12 -10.91 17.02
CA VAL A 251 4.05 -9.45 16.84
C VAL A 251 4.08 -8.67 18.16
N LEU A 252 3.45 -9.20 19.22
CA LEU A 252 3.43 -8.54 20.53
C LEU A 252 4.82 -8.49 21.16
N GLN A 253 5.57 -9.57 21.04
CA GLN A 253 6.96 -9.62 21.50
C GLN A 253 7.84 -8.64 20.72
N ALA A 254 7.69 -8.57 19.39
CA ALA A 254 8.42 -7.60 18.56
C ALA A 254 8.03 -6.14 18.87
N ALA A 255 6.75 -5.87 19.12
CA ALA A 255 6.26 -4.55 19.54
C ALA A 255 6.88 -4.10 20.86
N ARG A 256 7.03 -5.01 21.85
CA ARG A 256 7.73 -4.74 23.13
C ARG A 256 9.19 -4.37 22.92
N LEU A 257 9.84 -4.89 21.89
CA LEU A 257 11.22 -4.53 21.52
C LEU A 257 11.34 -3.19 20.77
N GLY A 258 10.22 -2.57 20.44
CA GLY A 258 10.19 -1.23 19.81
C GLY A 258 9.78 -1.21 18.36
N LEU A 259 9.30 -2.33 17.79
CA LEU A 259 8.66 -2.35 16.47
C LEU A 259 7.43 -1.41 16.47
N ARG A 260 7.26 -0.62 15.40
CA ARG A 260 6.23 0.43 15.36
C ARG A 260 4.96 0.07 14.60
N SER A 261 5.07 -0.81 13.60
CA SER A 261 3.92 -1.23 12.79
C SER A 261 4.11 -2.62 12.22
N MET A 262 3.01 -3.21 11.78
CA MET A 262 3.03 -4.43 10.99
C MET A 262 2.09 -4.30 9.79
N GLU A 263 2.41 -5.05 8.75
CA GLU A 263 1.51 -5.32 7.64
C GLU A 263 0.90 -6.71 7.76
N HIS A 264 -0.25 -6.91 7.09
CA HIS A 264 -0.96 -8.18 7.08
C HIS A 264 -1.39 -8.61 8.50
N TRP A 265 -1.08 -9.85 8.89
CA TRP A 265 -1.56 -10.41 10.15
C TRP A 265 -0.65 -11.51 10.75
N TYR A 266 0.41 -11.95 10.07
CA TYR A 266 1.31 -12.98 10.60
C TYR A 266 1.95 -12.55 11.92
N GLY A 267 1.88 -13.43 12.92
CA GLY A 267 2.33 -13.14 14.27
C GLY A 267 1.24 -12.53 15.17
N LEU A 268 0.12 -12.08 14.62
CA LEU A 268 -1.00 -11.54 15.40
C LEU A 268 -1.90 -12.66 15.95
N PRO A 269 -2.39 -13.64 15.16
CA PRO A 269 -3.06 -14.83 15.71
C PRO A 269 -2.21 -15.57 16.73
N GLU A 270 -0.90 -15.67 16.46
CA GLU A 270 0.04 -16.35 17.36
C GLU A 270 0.22 -15.60 18.69
N ALA A 271 0.14 -14.30 18.71
CA ALA A 271 0.08 -13.52 19.96
C ALA A 271 -1.20 -13.78 20.76
N LEU A 272 -2.27 -14.19 20.08
CA LEU A 272 -3.56 -14.52 20.66
C LEU A 272 -3.70 -16.01 21.06
N PHE A 273 -2.69 -16.85 20.87
CA PHE A 273 -2.76 -18.23 21.32
C PHE A 273 -2.88 -18.31 22.85
N ASP A 274 -3.86 -19.06 23.33
CA ASP A 274 -4.15 -19.17 24.75
C ASP A 274 -3.60 -20.47 25.35
N ASN A 275 -3.71 -21.56 24.61
CA ASN A 275 -3.36 -22.92 25.08
C ASN A 275 -2.22 -23.55 24.26
N ARG A 276 -1.51 -22.80 23.46
CA ARG A 276 -0.40 -23.27 22.61
C ARG A 276 0.62 -22.16 22.35
N THR A 277 1.81 -22.54 21.90
CA THR A 277 2.89 -21.61 21.54
C THR A 277 3.32 -21.74 20.08
N VAL A 278 2.88 -22.80 19.39
CA VAL A 278 3.18 -23.06 17.97
C VAL A 278 1.89 -23.26 17.19
N GLN A 279 1.96 -22.99 15.89
CA GLN A 279 0.84 -23.22 14.97
C GLN A 279 0.53 -24.72 14.87
N ASP A 280 -0.75 -25.04 14.79
CA ASP A 280 -1.25 -26.39 14.55
C ASP A 280 -1.36 -26.61 13.03
N TYR A 281 -0.24 -26.97 12.43
CA TYR A 281 -0.16 -27.33 11.02
C TYR A 281 -0.07 -28.84 10.84
N PRO A 282 -0.46 -29.38 9.67
CA PRO A 282 -0.23 -30.77 9.33
C PRO A 282 1.24 -31.17 9.48
N LEU A 283 1.51 -32.43 9.85
CA LEU A 283 2.90 -32.87 10.08
C LEU A 283 3.76 -32.90 8.81
N ASP A 284 3.13 -32.94 7.64
CA ASP A 284 3.76 -32.86 6.33
C ASP A 284 3.83 -31.43 5.78
N TYR A 285 3.51 -30.40 6.61
CA TYR A 285 3.57 -29.01 6.23
C TYR A 285 4.97 -28.62 5.76
N ASN A 286 5.01 -27.97 4.59
CA ASN A 286 6.24 -27.44 4.02
C ASN A 286 6.05 -25.96 3.68
N TYR A 287 6.77 -25.09 4.38
CA TYR A 287 6.73 -23.63 4.16
C TYR A 287 7.14 -23.24 2.74
N SER A 288 8.04 -24.00 2.10
CA SER A 288 8.51 -23.74 0.73
C SER A 288 7.50 -24.11 -0.35
N ASP A 289 6.44 -24.87 -0.03
CA ASP A 289 5.29 -25.09 -0.89
C ASP A 289 4.27 -23.98 -0.64
N GLU A 290 4.19 -23.00 -1.56
CA GLU A 290 3.34 -21.84 -1.39
C GLU A 290 1.84 -22.18 -1.33
N SER A 291 1.38 -23.15 -2.11
CA SER A 291 -0.01 -23.60 -2.05
C SER A 291 -0.35 -24.14 -0.69
N HIS A 292 0.54 -24.98 -0.12
CA HIS A 292 0.38 -25.52 1.23
C HIS A 292 0.51 -24.44 2.30
N ARG A 293 1.52 -23.56 2.18
CA ARG A 293 1.75 -22.43 3.09
C ARG A 293 0.52 -21.55 3.23
N PHE A 294 -0.02 -21.06 2.12
CA PHE A 294 -1.18 -20.17 2.13
C PHE A 294 -2.50 -20.91 2.43
N GLY A 295 -2.65 -22.16 2.04
CA GLY A 295 -3.79 -22.99 2.44
C GLY A 295 -3.88 -23.14 3.97
N GLN A 296 -2.76 -23.38 4.64
CA GLN A 296 -2.72 -23.48 6.11
C GLN A 296 -2.80 -22.11 6.80
N ALA A 297 -2.30 -21.06 6.16
CA ALA A 297 -2.42 -19.69 6.68
C ALA A 297 -3.88 -19.26 6.91
N GLY A 298 -4.81 -19.69 6.05
CA GLY A 298 -6.25 -19.47 6.21
C GLY A 298 -6.87 -20.13 7.46
N ARG A 299 -6.10 -20.94 8.20
CA ARG A 299 -6.56 -21.66 9.40
C ARG A 299 -5.99 -21.10 10.70
N LEU A 300 -5.22 -20.00 10.65
CA LEU A 300 -4.54 -19.50 11.84
C LEU A 300 -5.47 -18.77 12.80
N TRP A 301 -6.35 -17.93 12.32
CA TRP A 301 -7.25 -17.18 13.20
C TRP A 301 -8.22 -18.05 14.00
N LYS A 302 -8.60 -19.24 13.52
CA LYS A 302 -9.42 -20.17 14.30
C LYS A 302 -8.65 -20.84 15.45
N GLN A 303 -7.32 -20.74 15.47
CA GLN A 303 -6.47 -21.22 16.57
C GLN A 303 -6.26 -20.15 17.65
N ALA A 304 -6.59 -18.91 17.35
CA ALA A 304 -6.51 -17.76 18.25
C ALA A 304 -7.64 -17.76 19.29
N ALA A 305 -7.42 -17.06 20.39
CA ALA A 305 -8.45 -16.79 21.37
C ALA A 305 -9.63 -16.04 20.72
N LEU A 306 -10.85 -16.37 21.14
CA LEU A 306 -12.08 -15.80 20.57
C LEU A 306 -12.21 -14.30 20.89
N PRO A 307 -12.89 -13.52 20.02
CA PRO A 307 -13.24 -12.14 20.28
C PRO A 307 -13.90 -11.97 21.67
N GLY A 308 -13.48 -10.95 22.42
CA GLY A 308 -13.98 -10.64 23.74
C GLY A 308 -13.41 -11.50 24.89
N SER A 309 -12.61 -12.55 24.59
CA SER A 309 -11.93 -13.32 25.65
C SER A 309 -10.86 -12.49 26.36
N LYS A 310 -10.44 -12.94 27.53
CA LYS A 310 -9.38 -12.26 28.30
C LYS A 310 -8.10 -12.09 27.48
N LYS A 311 -7.64 -13.18 26.83
CA LYS A 311 -6.42 -13.16 26.02
C LYS A 311 -6.52 -12.16 24.84
N TRP A 312 -7.67 -12.13 24.17
CA TRP A 312 -7.95 -11.18 23.09
C TRP A 312 -7.83 -9.72 23.57
N ASN A 313 -8.47 -9.44 24.72
CA ASN A 313 -8.43 -8.10 25.31
C ASN A 313 -7.01 -7.72 25.78
N ASP A 314 -6.32 -8.61 26.47
CA ASP A 314 -4.96 -8.36 26.98
C ASP A 314 -3.99 -7.98 25.86
N VAL A 315 -4.01 -8.72 24.74
CA VAL A 315 -3.15 -8.45 23.57
C VAL A 315 -3.51 -7.12 22.93
N MET A 316 -4.80 -6.85 22.77
CA MET A 316 -5.28 -5.61 22.17
C MET A 316 -4.90 -4.38 23.02
N ASP A 317 -5.15 -4.44 24.34
CA ASP A 317 -4.84 -3.35 25.25
C ASP A 317 -3.33 -3.08 25.32
N GLU A 318 -2.50 -4.12 25.23
CA GLU A 318 -1.05 -3.94 25.20
C GLU A 318 -0.55 -3.32 23.90
N LEU A 319 -1.08 -3.75 22.73
CA LEU A 319 -0.75 -3.12 21.45
C LEU A 319 -1.17 -1.64 21.43
N LEU A 320 -2.34 -1.31 22.01
CA LEU A 320 -2.79 0.07 22.16
C LEU A 320 -1.83 0.88 23.06
N LYS A 321 -1.42 0.33 24.19
CA LYS A 321 -0.45 0.97 25.10
C LYS A 321 0.90 1.22 24.44
N LEU A 322 1.32 0.34 23.53
CA LEU A 322 2.54 0.47 22.74
C LEU A 322 2.39 1.41 21.53
N GLU A 323 1.21 2.03 21.35
CA GLU A 323 0.88 2.88 20.19
C GLU A 323 1.18 2.20 18.84
N PHE A 324 0.98 0.90 18.79
CA PHE A 324 1.30 0.08 17.63
C PHE A 324 0.37 0.39 16.46
N THR A 325 0.88 0.42 15.23
CA THR A 325 0.06 0.66 14.04
C THR A 325 -0.16 -0.63 13.28
N LEU A 326 -1.42 -0.90 12.92
CA LEU A 326 -1.80 -2.02 12.07
C LEU A 326 -2.07 -1.53 10.65
N ASP A 327 -1.45 -2.18 9.67
CA ASP A 327 -1.68 -1.99 8.24
C ASP A 327 -2.20 -3.32 7.67
N PRO A 328 -3.53 -3.56 7.66
CA PRO A 328 -4.04 -4.89 7.38
C PRO A 328 -3.77 -5.38 5.97
N THR A 329 -3.73 -4.49 4.97
CA THR A 329 -3.59 -4.92 3.57
C THR A 329 -4.56 -6.04 3.19
N PHE A 330 -5.82 -5.89 3.57
CA PHE A 330 -6.85 -6.90 3.31
C PHE A 330 -6.90 -7.33 1.84
N THR A 331 -6.70 -6.36 0.95
CA THR A 331 -6.85 -6.58 -0.49
C THR A 331 -5.92 -7.67 -1.03
N ILE A 332 -4.66 -7.78 -0.52
CA ILE A 332 -3.71 -8.76 -1.08
C ILE A 332 -4.17 -10.21 -0.89
N TYR A 333 -4.86 -10.51 0.20
CA TYR A 333 -5.39 -11.85 0.47
C TYR A 333 -6.84 -12.07 0.03
N GLU A 334 -7.47 -11.07 -0.61
CA GLU A 334 -8.86 -11.21 -1.06
C GLU A 334 -9.04 -12.37 -2.04
N ALA A 335 -8.09 -12.62 -2.93
CA ALA A 335 -8.11 -13.75 -3.85
C ALA A 335 -8.15 -15.10 -3.12
N SER A 336 -7.64 -15.17 -1.89
CA SER A 336 -7.68 -16.38 -1.06
C SER A 336 -9.09 -16.74 -0.62
N ARG A 337 -9.96 -15.78 -0.45
CA ARG A 337 -11.37 -15.98 -0.09
C ARG A 337 -12.34 -15.88 -1.26
N ASP A 338 -11.94 -15.20 -2.35
CA ASP A 338 -12.77 -14.95 -3.53
C ASP A 338 -11.90 -14.82 -4.80
N LEU A 339 -11.32 -15.95 -5.19
CA LEU A 339 -10.42 -16.02 -6.34
C LEU A 339 -11.11 -15.57 -7.64
N THR A 340 -12.33 -16.02 -7.86
CA THR A 340 -13.08 -15.70 -9.10
C THR A 340 -13.30 -14.20 -9.25
N ARG A 341 -13.60 -13.50 -8.18
CA ARG A 341 -13.76 -12.03 -8.18
C ARG A 341 -12.45 -11.34 -8.52
N ALA A 342 -11.34 -11.74 -7.88
CA ALA A 342 -10.03 -11.16 -8.14
C ALA A 342 -9.61 -11.34 -9.60
N MET A 343 -9.77 -12.54 -10.16
CA MET A 343 -9.45 -12.87 -11.55
C MET A 343 -10.31 -12.12 -12.58
N ARG A 344 -11.55 -11.77 -12.23
CA ARG A 344 -12.54 -11.16 -13.13
C ARG A 344 -12.79 -9.69 -12.83
N ALA A 345 -11.88 -9.02 -12.14
CA ALA A 345 -11.99 -7.59 -11.92
C ALA A 345 -12.01 -6.85 -13.26
N GLU A 346 -12.97 -5.93 -13.43
CA GLU A 346 -13.29 -5.28 -14.71
C GLU A 346 -12.13 -4.47 -15.33
N TRP A 347 -11.12 -4.15 -14.54
CA TRP A 347 -9.96 -3.39 -15.00
C TRP A 347 -8.86 -4.22 -15.64
N HIS A 348 -8.86 -5.55 -15.47
CA HIS A 348 -7.76 -6.39 -15.98
C HIS A 348 -7.58 -6.31 -17.49
N ASP A 349 -8.68 -6.31 -18.24
CA ASP A 349 -8.61 -6.29 -19.70
C ASP A 349 -7.93 -5.05 -20.27
N ARG A 350 -8.11 -3.89 -19.62
CA ARG A 350 -7.63 -2.61 -20.14
C ARG A 350 -6.32 -2.15 -19.52
N TYR A 351 -6.09 -2.49 -18.24
CA TYR A 351 -5.04 -1.86 -17.47
C TYR A 351 -3.97 -2.84 -16.96
N THR A 352 -4.14 -4.15 -17.09
CA THR A 352 -3.12 -5.12 -16.67
C THR A 352 -2.18 -5.47 -17.82
N LEU A 353 -0.87 -5.23 -17.61
CA LEU A 353 0.15 -5.63 -18.58
C LEU A 353 0.14 -7.14 -18.81
N PRO A 354 0.37 -7.62 -20.06
CA PRO A 354 0.46 -9.05 -20.34
C PRO A 354 1.53 -9.79 -19.53
N SER A 355 2.64 -9.13 -19.20
CA SER A 355 3.69 -9.66 -18.31
C SER A 355 3.17 -9.91 -16.91
N LEU A 356 2.47 -8.92 -16.35
CA LEU A 356 1.87 -9.00 -15.01
C LEU A 356 0.74 -10.04 -14.97
N TRP A 357 -0.10 -10.08 -16.01
CA TRP A 357 -1.15 -11.11 -16.13
C TRP A 357 -0.57 -12.51 -16.14
N ARG A 358 0.54 -12.73 -16.85
CA ARG A 358 1.25 -14.01 -16.87
C ARG A 358 1.83 -14.35 -15.49
N PHE A 359 2.35 -13.36 -14.77
CA PHE A 359 2.86 -13.52 -13.41
C PHE A 359 1.76 -13.98 -12.43
N TYR A 360 0.52 -13.55 -12.66
CA TYR A 360 -0.64 -13.99 -11.85
C TYR A 360 -1.11 -15.42 -12.14
N GLN A 361 -0.73 -16.01 -13.28
CA GLN A 361 -1.21 -17.35 -13.62
C GLN A 361 -0.59 -18.42 -12.71
N PRO A 362 -1.33 -19.52 -12.42
CA PRO A 362 -0.84 -20.63 -11.60
C PRO A 362 0.53 -21.12 -12.06
N SER A 363 1.52 -21.05 -11.19
CA SER A 363 2.90 -21.46 -11.44
C SER A 363 3.58 -21.84 -10.12
N ARG A 364 4.42 -22.86 -10.14
CA ARG A 364 5.26 -23.20 -9.01
C ARG A 364 6.48 -22.29 -8.85
N GLU A 365 6.75 -21.46 -9.88
CA GLU A 365 7.93 -20.60 -9.97
C GLU A 365 7.63 -19.14 -9.60
N ALA A 366 6.36 -18.74 -9.65
CA ALA A 366 5.93 -17.36 -9.42
C ALA A 366 5.25 -17.20 -8.06
N HIS A 367 5.81 -16.34 -7.21
CA HIS A 367 5.16 -15.88 -5.99
C HIS A 367 3.96 -15.00 -6.36
N GLY A 368 2.77 -15.47 -6.19
CA GLY A 368 1.54 -14.77 -6.60
C GLY A 368 0.54 -15.68 -7.30
N SER A 369 0.78 -16.98 -7.28
CA SER A 369 -0.08 -17.97 -7.92
C SER A 369 -0.20 -19.28 -7.11
N TYR A 370 -0.43 -19.17 -5.83
CA TYR A 370 -0.36 -20.29 -4.87
C TYR A 370 -1.64 -21.13 -4.75
N TRP A 371 -2.73 -20.81 -5.46
CA TRP A 371 -4.05 -21.44 -5.32
C TRP A 371 -4.30 -22.66 -6.23
N PHE A 372 -3.33 -23.13 -6.97
CA PHE A 372 -3.54 -24.14 -8.02
C PHE A 372 -3.97 -25.53 -7.52
N TYR A 373 -3.88 -25.80 -6.21
CA TYR A 373 -4.42 -27.00 -5.57
C TYR A 373 -5.54 -26.72 -4.58
N TRP A 374 -6.05 -25.48 -4.55
CA TRP A 374 -7.06 -25.12 -3.57
C TRP A 374 -8.39 -25.80 -3.80
N THR A 375 -8.98 -26.20 -2.69
CA THR A 375 -10.31 -26.81 -2.62
C THR A 375 -11.33 -25.80 -2.11
N THR A 376 -12.62 -26.15 -2.22
CA THR A 376 -13.70 -25.39 -1.59
C THR A 376 -13.45 -25.16 -0.09
N GLN A 377 -12.84 -26.16 0.58
CA GLN A 377 -12.55 -26.03 2.01
C GLN A 377 -11.50 -24.94 2.30
N ASP A 378 -10.49 -24.76 1.43
CA ASP A 378 -9.49 -23.71 1.62
C ASP A 378 -10.11 -22.32 1.51
N GLU A 379 -11.02 -22.10 0.54
CA GLU A 379 -11.78 -20.84 0.43
C GLU A 379 -12.69 -20.61 1.65
N ILE A 380 -13.36 -21.63 2.16
CA ILE A 380 -14.20 -21.54 3.37
C ILE A 380 -13.34 -21.13 4.58
N GLU A 381 -12.18 -21.74 4.76
CA GLU A 381 -11.27 -21.40 5.85
C GLU A 381 -10.78 -19.96 5.73
N TRP A 382 -10.45 -19.50 4.53
CA TRP A 382 -10.07 -18.11 4.30
C TRP A 382 -11.21 -17.13 4.55
N LYS A 383 -12.44 -17.45 4.20
CA LYS A 383 -13.62 -16.61 4.55
C LYS A 383 -13.80 -16.48 6.05
N ASN A 384 -13.60 -17.57 6.79
CA ASN A 384 -13.67 -17.57 8.25
C ASN A 384 -12.49 -16.79 8.87
N ASN A 385 -11.28 -16.99 8.34
CA ASN A 385 -10.08 -16.24 8.69
C ASN A 385 -10.30 -14.72 8.59
N TYR A 386 -10.86 -14.27 7.46
CA TYR A 386 -11.18 -12.86 7.22
C TYR A 386 -12.14 -12.27 8.25
N ARG A 387 -13.17 -13.01 8.63
CA ARG A 387 -14.16 -12.54 9.63
C ARG A 387 -13.51 -12.22 10.97
N LEU A 388 -12.64 -13.10 11.45
CA LEU A 388 -11.94 -12.90 12.71
C LEU A 388 -10.90 -11.79 12.61
N TRP A 389 -10.14 -11.77 11.52
CA TRP A 389 -9.15 -10.73 11.25
C TRP A 389 -9.80 -9.33 11.15
N MET A 390 -10.87 -9.18 10.37
CA MET A 390 -11.63 -7.93 10.27
C MET A 390 -12.23 -7.51 11.61
N ALA A 391 -12.74 -8.47 12.40
CA ALA A 391 -13.25 -8.18 13.73
C ALA A 391 -12.16 -7.61 14.66
N PHE A 392 -10.95 -8.19 14.63
CA PHE A 392 -9.82 -7.67 15.41
C PHE A 392 -9.45 -6.25 14.99
N ILE A 393 -9.29 -6.01 13.70
CA ILE A 393 -8.90 -4.70 13.16
C ILE A 393 -9.95 -3.63 13.48
N ASN A 394 -11.23 -3.96 13.32
CA ASN A 394 -12.31 -3.02 13.65
C ASN A 394 -12.39 -2.71 15.14
N GLU A 395 -12.26 -3.72 16.01
CA GLU A 395 -12.25 -3.50 17.45
C GLU A 395 -11.01 -2.69 17.88
N TYR A 396 -9.83 -2.99 17.33
CA TYR A 396 -8.61 -2.21 17.57
C TYR A 396 -8.81 -0.72 17.23
N LYS A 397 -9.37 -0.43 16.06
CA LYS A 397 -9.73 0.93 15.65
C LYS A 397 -10.74 1.57 16.60
N ASN A 398 -11.80 0.84 17.01
CA ASN A 398 -12.84 1.36 17.91
C ASN A 398 -12.31 1.69 19.31
N ARG A 399 -11.24 1.02 19.75
CA ARG A 399 -10.53 1.33 21.01
C ARG A 399 -9.49 2.45 20.88
N GLY A 400 -9.39 3.10 19.71
CA GLY A 400 -8.49 4.22 19.43
C GLY A 400 -7.16 3.82 18.79
N GLY A 401 -6.97 2.56 18.41
CA GLY A 401 -5.79 2.07 17.72
C GLY A 401 -5.66 2.67 16.32
N ARG A 402 -4.42 2.91 15.90
CA ARG A 402 -4.12 3.41 14.56
C ARG A 402 -4.15 2.27 13.55
N VAL A 403 -5.02 2.41 12.53
CA VAL A 403 -5.07 1.52 11.37
C VAL A 403 -4.80 2.35 10.12
N THR A 404 -3.83 1.94 9.31
CA THR A 404 -3.48 2.56 8.02
C THR A 404 -4.00 1.73 6.85
N THR A 405 -3.75 2.19 5.64
CA THR A 405 -4.09 1.51 4.40
C THR A 405 -2.85 1.16 3.61
N GLY A 406 -2.76 -0.07 3.15
CA GLY A 406 -1.72 -0.58 2.27
C GLY A 406 -2.31 -1.53 1.25
N SER A 407 -1.85 -1.47 0.00
CA SER A 407 -2.43 -2.29 -1.07
C SER A 407 -1.68 -3.58 -1.35
N ASP A 408 -0.37 -3.59 -1.17
CA ASP A 408 0.52 -4.71 -1.54
C ASP A 408 0.26 -5.21 -2.99
N SER A 409 -0.05 -4.26 -3.88
CA SER A 409 -0.42 -4.55 -5.27
C SER A 409 0.76 -5.07 -6.09
N GLY A 410 0.46 -5.76 -7.19
CA GLY A 410 1.44 -6.38 -8.09
C GLY A 410 1.55 -7.90 -7.93
N PHE A 411 0.78 -8.48 -7.01
CA PHE A 411 0.69 -9.93 -6.73
C PHE A 411 -0.77 -10.37 -6.74
N ILE A 412 -1.04 -11.65 -6.94
CA ILE A 412 -2.34 -12.31 -6.67
C ILE A 412 -3.55 -11.57 -7.27
N TYR A 413 -3.48 -11.23 -8.56
CA TYR A 413 -4.52 -10.47 -9.28
C TYR A 413 -4.81 -9.08 -8.70
N LYS A 414 -3.87 -8.47 -7.96
CA LYS A 414 -4.02 -7.13 -7.40
C LYS A 414 -3.29 -6.09 -8.23
N LEU A 415 -4.06 -5.12 -8.78
CA LEU A 415 -3.55 -4.10 -9.67
C LEU A 415 -3.30 -2.79 -8.94
N TYR A 416 -2.16 -2.19 -9.18
CA TYR A 416 -1.76 -0.90 -8.61
C TYR A 416 -2.87 0.15 -8.76
N GLY A 417 -3.09 0.94 -7.73
CA GLY A 417 -4.12 1.96 -7.69
C GLY A 417 -5.54 1.41 -7.54
N PHE A 418 -5.99 0.52 -8.43
CA PHE A 418 -7.32 -0.09 -8.34
C PHE A 418 -7.51 -0.83 -7.02
N ASP A 419 -6.58 -1.70 -6.67
CA ASP A 419 -6.68 -2.48 -5.45
C ASP A 419 -6.37 -1.65 -4.18
N TYR A 420 -5.80 -0.44 -4.31
CA TYR A 420 -5.79 0.51 -3.21
C TYR A 420 -7.21 0.97 -2.87
N ILE A 421 -8.03 1.32 -3.86
CA ILE A 421 -9.45 1.65 -3.61
C ILE A 421 -10.21 0.43 -3.07
N ARG A 422 -9.84 -0.77 -3.51
CA ARG A 422 -10.40 -2.01 -2.96
C ARG A 422 -10.07 -2.20 -1.48
N GLU A 423 -8.89 -1.82 -1.02
CA GLU A 423 -8.54 -1.81 0.41
C GLU A 423 -9.49 -0.91 1.21
N LEU A 424 -9.85 0.27 0.67
CA LEU A 424 -10.81 1.17 1.32
C LEU A 424 -12.20 0.52 1.45
N GLU A 425 -12.67 -0.19 0.43
CA GLU A 425 -13.91 -0.95 0.50
C GLU A 425 -13.84 -2.08 1.56
N LEU A 426 -12.71 -2.77 1.67
CA LEU A 426 -12.52 -3.85 2.63
C LEU A 426 -12.44 -3.34 4.08
N LEU A 427 -11.88 -2.16 4.31
CA LEU A 427 -12.00 -1.51 5.62
C LEU A 427 -13.45 -1.17 5.97
N GLN A 428 -14.23 -0.69 5.01
CA GLN A 428 -15.66 -0.47 5.23
C GLN A 428 -16.40 -1.80 5.49
N GLU A 429 -16.07 -2.87 4.78
CA GLU A 429 -16.58 -4.22 5.04
C GLU A 429 -16.23 -4.69 6.46
N ALA A 430 -15.04 -4.37 6.96
CA ALA A 430 -14.62 -4.65 8.32
C ALA A 430 -15.38 -3.86 9.41
N GLY A 431 -16.20 -2.85 9.02
CA GLY A 431 -17.02 -2.06 9.94
C GLY A 431 -16.54 -0.63 10.17
N PHE A 432 -15.62 -0.13 9.38
CA PHE A 432 -15.20 1.28 9.46
C PHE A 432 -16.29 2.18 8.85
N HIS A 433 -16.60 3.28 9.53
CA HIS A 433 -17.37 4.35 8.92
C HIS A 433 -16.57 5.00 7.77
N PRO A 434 -17.22 5.46 6.67
CA PRO A 434 -16.49 6.05 5.53
C PRO A 434 -15.50 7.17 5.91
N LEU A 435 -15.82 8.01 6.89
CA LEU A 435 -14.89 9.04 7.41
C LEU A 435 -13.68 8.44 8.11
N GLU A 436 -13.84 7.29 8.78
CA GLU A 436 -12.72 6.56 9.40
C GLU A 436 -11.84 5.91 8.33
N VAL A 437 -12.44 5.40 7.25
CA VAL A 437 -11.70 4.90 6.08
C VAL A 437 -10.83 6.01 5.49
N VAL A 438 -11.41 7.20 5.23
CA VAL A 438 -10.64 8.35 4.71
C VAL A 438 -9.52 8.75 5.69
N ARG A 439 -9.77 8.78 6.98
CA ARG A 439 -8.76 9.08 8.00
C ARG A 439 -7.61 8.07 7.99
N SER A 440 -7.91 6.77 7.85
CA SER A 440 -6.92 5.71 7.71
C SER A 440 -6.08 5.88 6.44
N ALA A 441 -6.73 6.23 5.34
CA ALA A 441 -6.11 6.41 4.01
C ALA A 441 -5.29 7.70 3.87
N THR A 442 -5.38 8.63 4.81
CA THR A 442 -4.77 9.96 4.70
C THR A 442 -3.98 10.33 5.97
N MET A 443 -4.63 10.85 7.00
CA MET A 443 -4.00 11.36 8.22
C MET A 443 -3.18 10.29 8.94
N TYR A 444 -3.71 9.08 9.10
CA TYR A 444 -3.03 8.02 9.85
C TYR A 444 -1.80 7.49 9.11
N GLY A 445 -1.86 7.38 7.76
CA GLY A 445 -0.69 7.09 6.95
C GLY A 445 0.39 8.17 7.09
N ALA A 446 0.00 9.45 7.00
CA ALA A 446 0.93 10.56 7.20
C ALA A 446 1.55 10.56 8.61
N GLN A 447 0.77 10.30 9.65
CA GLN A 447 1.26 10.17 11.03
C GLN A 447 2.28 9.03 11.18
N LEU A 448 1.99 7.86 10.60
CA LEU A 448 2.91 6.72 10.63
C LEU A 448 4.28 7.07 10.03
N LEU A 449 4.30 7.84 8.94
CA LEU A 449 5.52 8.20 8.22
C LEU A 449 6.31 9.35 8.89
N HIS A 450 5.64 10.25 9.60
CA HIS A 450 6.26 11.39 10.26
C HIS A 450 6.65 11.13 11.72
N ALA A 451 5.91 10.28 12.43
CA ALA A 451 6.13 9.99 13.85
C ALA A 451 7.57 9.55 14.18
N PRO A 452 8.23 8.66 13.40
CA PRO A 452 9.61 8.29 13.69
C PRO A 452 10.59 9.47 13.63
N LYS A 453 10.28 10.47 12.79
CA LYS A 453 11.13 11.66 12.59
C LYS A 453 10.87 12.76 13.60
N GLY A 454 9.87 12.61 14.48
CA GLY A 454 9.44 13.65 15.43
C GLY A 454 8.97 14.93 14.73
N LYS A 455 8.55 14.86 13.47
CA LYS A 455 8.13 16.01 12.67
C LYS A 455 6.62 16.17 12.66
N PRO A 456 6.11 17.43 12.59
CA PRO A 456 4.70 17.68 12.36
C PRO A 456 4.28 17.13 10.99
N LEU A 457 2.96 16.95 10.80
CA LEU A 457 2.42 16.54 9.50
C LEU A 457 2.71 17.59 8.45
N GLU A 458 3.11 17.15 7.26
CA GLU A 458 3.23 18.01 6.08
C GLU A 458 2.11 17.74 5.06
N PHE A 459 1.41 16.60 5.14
CA PHE A 459 0.30 16.20 4.26
C PHE A 459 -0.68 15.30 5.02
N GLY A 460 -1.71 14.79 4.34
CA GLY A 460 -2.68 13.82 4.88
C GLY A 460 -3.92 14.47 5.51
N ILE A 461 -3.96 15.79 5.64
CA ILE A 461 -5.14 16.57 6.00
C ILE A 461 -5.18 17.88 5.20
N ILE A 462 -6.39 18.44 5.01
CA ILE A 462 -6.55 19.72 4.33
C ILE A 462 -6.54 20.85 5.37
N ARG A 463 -5.40 21.56 5.47
CA ARG A 463 -5.23 22.68 6.38
C ARG A 463 -4.18 23.66 5.86
N PRO A 464 -4.35 24.99 6.09
CA PRO A 464 -3.33 25.98 5.76
C PRO A 464 -1.96 25.63 6.36
N GLY A 465 -0.91 25.83 5.58
CA GLY A 465 0.48 25.52 5.91
C GLY A 465 0.96 24.16 5.42
N LEU A 466 0.06 23.22 5.09
CA LEU A 466 0.42 21.88 4.62
C LEU A 466 0.59 21.82 3.11
N LEU A 467 1.23 20.75 2.64
CA LEU A 467 1.41 20.49 1.22
C LEU A 467 0.05 20.32 0.52
N ALA A 468 -0.03 20.81 -0.70
CA ALA A 468 -1.21 20.67 -1.53
C ALA A 468 -1.21 19.32 -2.24
N ASP A 469 -1.41 18.26 -1.44
CA ASP A 469 -1.68 16.90 -1.89
C ASP A 469 -3.18 16.65 -1.74
N LEU A 470 -3.92 16.72 -2.84
CA LEU A 470 -5.38 16.74 -2.85
C LEU A 470 -5.95 15.84 -3.95
N ILE A 471 -7.19 15.40 -3.75
CA ILE A 471 -7.98 14.64 -4.72
C ILE A 471 -9.28 15.40 -4.97
N ILE A 472 -9.69 15.52 -6.23
CA ILE A 472 -11.01 16.06 -6.60
C ILE A 472 -11.81 14.96 -7.26
N VAL A 473 -12.99 14.68 -6.71
CA VAL A 473 -13.92 13.65 -7.21
C VAL A 473 -15.32 14.24 -7.40
N PRO A 474 -15.99 13.97 -8.56
CA PRO A 474 -17.29 14.55 -8.87
C PRO A 474 -18.43 14.07 -7.98
N GLU A 475 -18.38 12.83 -7.50
CA GLU A 475 -19.43 12.18 -6.71
C GLU A 475 -19.03 12.04 -5.23
N ASN A 476 -20.02 11.85 -4.36
CA ASN A 476 -19.79 11.71 -2.92
C ASN A 476 -19.12 10.39 -2.54
N PRO A 477 -17.82 10.38 -2.17
CA PRO A 477 -17.10 9.15 -1.83
C PRO A 477 -17.52 8.55 -0.49
N LEU A 478 -18.17 9.34 0.40
CA LEU A 478 -18.66 8.82 1.67
C LEU A 478 -19.96 8.02 1.49
N ALA A 479 -20.71 8.29 0.41
CA ALA A 479 -21.89 7.51 0.05
C ALA A 479 -21.51 6.24 -0.71
N ASN A 480 -20.45 6.28 -1.49
CA ASN A 480 -19.99 5.15 -2.30
C ASN A 480 -18.49 5.26 -2.61
N LEU A 481 -17.67 4.48 -1.93
CA LEU A 481 -16.21 4.47 -2.17
C LEU A 481 -15.81 4.08 -3.59
N LYS A 482 -16.67 3.36 -4.33
CA LYS A 482 -16.38 2.96 -5.73
C LYS A 482 -16.22 4.14 -6.67
N VAL A 483 -16.74 5.33 -6.33
CA VAL A 483 -16.54 6.54 -7.13
C VAL A 483 -15.09 7.05 -7.09
N LEU A 484 -14.25 6.48 -6.22
CA LEU A 484 -12.81 6.77 -6.13
C LEU A 484 -11.97 5.94 -7.12
N TYR A 485 -12.49 4.86 -7.71
CA TYR A 485 -11.80 4.22 -8.83
C TYR A 485 -11.60 5.24 -9.96
N GLY A 486 -10.42 5.28 -10.56
CA GLY A 486 -10.15 6.19 -11.68
C GLY A 486 -11.14 6.02 -12.84
N THR A 487 -11.71 4.82 -12.99
CA THR A 487 -12.77 4.50 -13.97
C THR A 487 -14.18 4.86 -13.49
N GLY A 488 -14.36 5.23 -12.21
CA GLY A 488 -15.67 5.48 -11.61
C GLY A 488 -16.47 4.22 -11.30
N ALA A 489 -17.73 4.41 -10.89
CA ALA A 489 -18.68 3.37 -10.54
C ALA A 489 -19.78 3.23 -11.59
N ILE A 490 -20.32 2.03 -11.75
CA ILE A 490 -21.48 1.77 -12.61
C ILE A 490 -22.77 2.21 -11.90
N ARG A 491 -23.63 2.92 -12.63
CA ARG A 491 -24.96 3.34 -12.18
C ARG A 491 -25.97 3.17 -13.32
N LEU A 492 -27.21 2.81 -12.99
CA LEU A 492 -28.31 2.96 -13.90
C LEU A 492 -28.84 4.40 -13.85
N ASN A 493 -28.98 5.02 -15.02
CA ASN A 493 -29.61 6.32 -15.14
C ASN A 493 -31.13 6.12 -15.29
N ASP A 494 -31.90 6.51 -14.27
CA ASP A 494 -33.35 6.28 -14.22
C ASP A 494 -34.13 7.05 -15.30
N GLN A 495 -33.55 8.13 -15.85
CA GLN A 495 -34.21 8.92 -16.90
C GLN A 495 -34.03 8.30 -18.29
N THR A 496 -32.85 7.75 -18.56
CA THR A 496 -32.51 7.20 -19.89
C THR A 496 -32.61 5.68 -19.93
N ASN A 497 -32.73 5.03 -18.78
CA ASN A 497 -32.67 3.56 -18.60
C ASN A 497 -31.39 2.97 -19.20
N GLN A 498 -30.28 3.73 -19.18
CA GLN A 498 -28.98 3.33 -19.68
C GLN A 498 -28.00 3.17 -18.52
N VAL A 499 -27.09 2.20 -18.66
CA VAL A 499 -25.96 2.06 -17.74
C VAL A 499 -24.93 3.14 -18.06
N GLU A 500 -24.53 3.89 -17.05
CA GLU A 500 -23.51 4.93 -17.13
C GLU A 500 -22.41 4.72 -16.09
N ARG A 501 -21.26 5.34 -16.31
CA ARG A 501 -20.21 5.44 -15.28
C ARG A 501 -20.21 6.83 -14.69
N VAL A 502 -20.23 6.87 -13.34
CA VAL A 502 -20.24 8.11 -12.56
C VAL A 502 -19.02 8.16 -11.65
N GLY A 503 -18.64 9.37 -11.26
CA GLY A 503 -17.45 9.57 -10.43
C GLY A 503 -16.17 9.36 -11.22
N GLY A 504 -15.25 8.65 -10.61
CA GLY A 504 -13.85 8.62 -11.01
C GLY A 504 -13.10 9.84 -10.50
N ILE A 505 -11.91 9.63 -9.99
CA ILE A 505 -11.04 10.75 -9.62
C ILE A 505 -10.84 11.64 -10.86
N LYS A 506 -11.14 12.93 -10.72
CA LYS A 506 -10.97 13.91 -11.78
C LYS A 506 -9.55 14.44 -11.81
N TYR A 507 -9.08 14.88 -10.65
CA TYR A 507 -7.73 15.40 -10.49
C TYR A 507 -7.06 14.82 -9.26
N THR A 508 -5.80 14.45 -9.43
CA THR A 508 -4.86 14.21 -8.34
C THR A 508 -3.89 15.37 -8.31
N ILE A 509 -3.77 16.03 -7.18
CA ILE A 509 -2.85 17.14 -6.99
C ILE A 509 -1.76 16.68 -6.05
N LYS A 510 -0.50 16.78 -6.47
CA LYS A 510 0.67 16.47 -5.65
C LYS A 510 1.64 17.65 -5.70
N ASP A 511 2.04 18.15 -4.54
CA ASP A 511 2.91 19.34 -4.44
C ASP A 511 2.39 20.53 -5.27
N GLY A 512 1.06 20.72 -5.34
CA GLY A 512 0.43 21.79 -6.12
C GLY A 512 0.40 21.58 -7.64
N ILE A 513 0.93 20.46 -8.15
CA ILE A 513 0.84 20.06 -9.55
C ILE A 513 -0.45 19.28 -9.76
N VAL A 514 -1.25 19.69 -10.73
CA VAL A 514 -2.56 19.12 -11.06
C VAL A 514 -2.41 18.07 -12.15
N TYR A 515 -2.73 16.83 -11.83
CA TYR A 515 -2.73 15.70 -12.78
C TYR A 515 -4.17 15.31 -13.10
N ASP A 516 -4.49 15.23 -14.39
CA ASP A 516 -5.77 14.68 -14.86
C ASP A 516 -5.71 13.15 -14.77
N ALA A 517 -6.52 12.56 -13.89
CA ALA A 517 -6.51 11.12 -13.63
C ALA A 517 -6.93 10.29 -14.87
N ARG A 518 -7.84 10.81 -15.70
CA ARG A 518 -8.26 10.12 -16.94
C ARG A 518 -7.15 10.09 -17.98
N LYS A 519 -6.35 11.17 -18.09
CA LYS A 519 -5.17 11.18 -18.96
C LYS A 519 -4.14 10.16 -18.50
N LEU A 520 -3.89 10.04 -17.20
CA LEU A 520 -2.98 9.04 -16.64
C LEU A 520 -3.45 7.61 -16.95
N LEU A 521 -4.75 7.32 -16.80
CA LEU A 521 -5.32 6.02 -17.18
C LEU A 521 -5.21 5.76 -18.69
N ALA A 522 -5.45 6.77 -19.52
CA ALA A 522 -5.30 6.63 -20.98
C ALA A 522 -3.84 6.34 -21.38
N ASP A 523 -2.86 6.91 -20.66
CA ASP A 523 -1.45 6.58 -20.86
C ASP A 523 -1.18 5.11 -20.52
N VAL A 524 -1.66 4.63 -19.38
CA VAL A 524 -1.54 3.23 -18.97
C VAL A 524 -2.20 2.29 -20.00
N GLU A 525 -3.40 2.62 -20.46
CA GLU A 525 -4.10 1.83 -21.49
C GLU A 525 -3.26 1.71 -22.78
N ARG A 526 -2.66 2.83 -23.23
CA ARG A 526 -1.73 2.80 -24.39
C ARG A 526 -0.52 1.91 -24.16
N MET A 527 0.06 1.92 -22.94
CA MET A 527 1.18 1.04 -22.57
C MET A 527 0.76 -0.44 -22.66
N VAL A 528 -0.42 -0.78 -22.13
CA VAL A 528 -0.97 -2.14 -22.17
C VAL A 528 -1.25 -2.58 -23.61
N ASP A 529 -1.87 -1.73 -24.42
CA ASP A 529 -2.17 -2.03 -25.83
C ASP A 529 -0.88 -2.24 -26.65
N ALA A 530 0.13 -1.42 -26.43
CA ALA A 530 1.44 -1.58 -27.08
C ALA A 530 2.10 -2.92 -26.68
N ALA A 531 2.02 -3.30 -25.40
CA ALA A 531 2.55 -4.56 -24.92
C ALA A 531 1.79 -5.78 -25.51
N LYS A 532 0.45 -5.70 -25.63
CA LYS A 532 -0.39 -6.74 -26.28
C LYS A 532 -0.01 -6.92 -27.76
N LYS A 533 0.13 -5.83 -28.51
CA LYS A 533 0.54 -5.87 -29.93
C LYS A 533 1.92 -6.50 -30.12
N LYS A 534 2.88 -6.13 -29.26
CA LYS A 534 4.24 -6.71 -29.29
C LYS A 534 4.21 -8.22 -29.04
N GLN A 535 3.38 -8.69 -28.13
CA GLN A 535 3.23 -10.12 -27.84
C GLN A 535 2.62 -10.89 -29.01
N GLN A 536 1.60 -10.33 -29.68
CA GLN A 536 0.97 -10.94 -30.87
C GLN A 536 1.94 -11.01 -32.04
N GLY A 537 2.74 -9.98 -32.29
CA GLY A 537 3.73 -9.96 -33.36
C GLY A 537 4.95 -10.86 -33.14
N ALA A 538 5.25 -11.24 -31.89
CA ALA A 538 6.31 -12.20 -31.58
C ALA A 538 5.86 -13.68 -31.64
N GLY A 539 4.55 -13.92 -31.75
CA GLY A 539 3.97 -15.27 -31.86
C GLY A 539 3.68 -15.71 -33.30
N ASN A 540 3.87 -14.82 -34.30
CA ASN A 540 3.85 -15.10 -35.71
C ASN A 540 5.28 -15.19 -36.25
#